data_b4019664c1356000c7a1096f939d4ebf
#
_entry.id   b4019664c1356000c7a1096f939d4ebf
#
_cell.length_a   1.000
_cell.length_b   1.000
_cell.length_c   1.000
_cell.angle_alpha   90.00
_cell.angle_beta   90.00
_cell.angle_gamma   90.00
#
_symmetry.space_group_name_H-M   'P 1'
#
loop_
_entity.id
_entity.type
_entity.pdbx_description
1 polymer ?
#
loop_
_entity_poly.entity_id
_entity_poly.type
_entity_poly.pdbx_seq_one_letter_code
_entity_poly.pdbx_strand_id
1 'polypeptide(L)'
;MLRASRARDETSLVEARVVSPYPPRDPRDPRWSVNNFNKETLLCARHCGELLAQWGRGRSLSSLETLTSVTMRPQVSVLLLIWLGVLGCVGAEFFTSIGHMTDLIYAEKDLVKSLKEYILAEEAKLAQIKSWATKMEALTSKSTADPEGYLAHPVNAYKLVKRLNTDWPALEDLVLQDSAAGFIGNLSVQRQFFPTDEDETGAAKALMRLQDTYKLDPDTISKGALPGTKYQATLSVDDCFGMGRLAYNEGDYYHTVLWMEQVLKQLDAGEEATVAKAQVLDYLSYAVFQLGDLPRALELTRRLLSLDPSHERAGGNLRYFEHLLEEERQQTLPNQTTEAEPAAQDGIYERPADYLPERDIYEGLCRGEGVKLTPRRQKRLFCRYHHGHGTPQLLIAPFKEEDEWDSPHIVRYYDVMSDEEIERIKELAKPKLARATVRDPKTGILTVASYRVSKSSWLEEDDDPVVAQVNRRMQHITGLTVQTAELLQVANYGMGGQYEPHFDFSRSHEQDAFKRLGTGNRVATFLNYMSDVEAGGATVFPDLGAAIWPKKGTAVFWYNLLRSGEGDYRTRHAACPVLVGCKWVSNKWFHERGQEFLRPCGSTEVD
;
A
#
# COMPACT_ATOMS: atom_id res chain seq x y z
N MET A 1 -41.08 -18.69 44.71
CA MET A 1 -41.13 -18.03 46.04
C MET A 1 -39.78 -17.98 46.67
N LEU A 2 -39.33 -16.76 46.96
CA LEU A 2 -38.33 -16.32 47.99
C LEU A 2 -36.86 -16.67 47.74
N ARG A 3 -36.11 -15.65 47.33
CA ARG A 3 -35.26 -14.62 48.06
C ARG A 3 -33.96 -15.23 48.56
N ALA A 4 -32.82 -14.90 47.96
CA ALA A 4 -31.94 -13.75 48.12
C ALA A 4 -31.11 -13.74 49.41
N SER A 5 -29.81 -13.81 49.29
CA SER A 5 -28.96 -12.89 50.07
C SER A 5 -27.59 -12.70 49.42
N ARG A 6 -27.22 -11.46 49.30
CA ARG A 6 -25.89 -10.92 48.88
C ARG A 6 -24.90 -11.19 50.00
N ALA A 7 -23.70 -11.60 49.66
CA ALA A 7 -22.48 -11.24 50.39
C ALA A 7 -21.49 -10.64 49.36
N ARG A 8 -21.14 -9.38 49.61
CA ARG A 8 -20.00 -8.71 48.95
C ARG A 8 -18.75 -9.11 49.73
N ASP A 9 -17.77 -9.66 49.04
CA ASP A 9 -16.39 -9.59 49.50
C ASP A 9 -15.62 -8.77 48.47
N GLU A 10 -15.17 -7.60 48.93
CA GLU A 10 -14.20 -6.74 48.27
C GLU A 10 -12.81 -7.36 48.52
N THR A 11 -12.34 -8.17 47.59
CA THR A 11 -10.92 -8.46 47.48
C THR A 11 -10.34 -7.55 46.42
N SER A 12 -9.57 -6.56 46.85
CA SER A 12 -8.76 -5.68 46.03
C SER A 12 -7.68 -6.51 45.32
N LEU A 13 -7.96 -7.01 44.12
CA LEU A 13 -6.99 -7.56 43.20
C LEU A 13 -6.16 -6.37 42.66
N VAL A 14 -4.92 -6.27 43.09
CA VAL A 14 -3.91 -5.46 42.42
C VAL A 14 -3.60 -6.14 41.10
N GLU A 15 -4.32 -5.74 40.02
CA GLU A 15 -3.97 -6.11 38.66
C GLU A 15 -2.56 -5.56 38.34
N ALA A 16 -1.55 -6.40 38.42
CA ALA A 16 -0.25 -6.12 37.81
C ALA A 16 -0.41 -6.15 36.30
N ARG A 17 -0.67 -4.99 35.70
CA ARG A 17 -0.76 -4.87 34.25
C ARG A 17 0.60 -5.14 33.63
N VAL A 18 0.66 -6.12 32.72
CA VAL A 18 1.78 -6.31 31.80
C VAL A 18 1.93 -5.02 30.99
N VAL A 19 3.10 -4.41 31.02
CA VAL A 19 3.36 -3.15 30.32
C VAL A 19 3.89 -3.46 28.93
N SER A 20 3.09 -3.23 27.92
CA SER A 20 3.53 -3.22 26.51
C SER A 20 4.54 -2.07 26.29
N PRO A 21 5.51 -2.22 25.39
CA PRO A 21 6.42 -1.14 25.00
C PRO A 21 5.69 0.09 24.47
N TYR A 22 4.53 -0.13 23.87
CA TYR A 22 3.61 0.91 23.44
C TYR A 22 2.20 0.50 23.88
N PRO A 23 1.44 1.39 24.57
CA PRO A 23 0.08 1.05 24.96
C PRO A 23 -0.77 0.77 23.71
N PRO A 24 -1.63 -0.27 23.73
CA PRO A 24 -2.61 -0.45 22.69
C PRO A 24 -3.48 0.81 22.60
N ARG A 25 -3.77 1.28 21.38
CA ARG A 25 -4.64 2.44 21.15
C ARG A 25 -6.04 2.10 21.68
N ASP A 26 -6.43 2.71 22.80
CA ASP A 26 -7.83 2.66 23.23
C ASP A 26 -8.63 3.70 22.42
N PRO A 27 -9.59 3.28 21.60
CA PRO A 27 -10.42 4.22 20.83
C PRO A 27 -11.28 5.14 21.70
N ARG A 28 -11.28 4.96 23.02
CA ARG A 28 -12.11 5.69 23.99
C ARG A 28 -11.32 6.62 24.93
N ASP A 29 -10.00 6.79 24.74
CA ASP A 29 -9.22 7.75 25.54
C ASP A 29 -9.48 9.19 25.04
N PRO A 30 -10.18 10.03 25.80
CA PRO A 30 -10.53 11.39 25.39
C PRO A 30 -9.33 12.33 25.24
N ARG A 31 -8.11 11.90 25.60
CA ARG A 31 -6.89 12.71 25.43
C ARG A 31 -6.34 12.68 24.01
N TRP A 32 -6.86 11.82 23.12
CA TRP A 32 -6.48 11.72 21.71
C TRP A 32 -7.54 12.21 20.73
N SER A 33 -8.66 12.75 21.23
CA SER A 33 -9.65 13.32 20.33
C SER A 33 -9.34 14.79 20.06
N VAL A 34 -9.24 15.15 18.77
CA VAL A 34 -9.37 16.51 18.20
C VAL A 34 -8.18 17.48 18.39
N ASN A 35 -7.39 17.44 19.47
CA ASN A 35 -6.39 18.49 19.73
C ASN A 35 -5.07 18.34 18.95
N ASN A 36 -4.68 17.16 18.48
CA ASN A 36 -3.49 17.02 17.62
C ASN A 36 -3.82 17.30 16.15
N PHE A 37 -5.01 16.93 15.69
CA PHE A 37 -5.47 17.28 14.34
C PHE A 37 -5.58 18.82 14.16
N ASN A 38 -6.01 19.54 15.20
CA ASN A 38 -6.08 21.01 15.20
C ASN A 38 -4.70 21.69 15.27
N LYS A 39 -3.66 21.06 15.79
CA LYS A 39 -2.32 21.66 15.85
C LYS A 39 -1.61 21.64 14.50
N GLU A 40 -1.70 20.57 13.75
CA GLU A 40 -1.12 20.50 12.41
C GLU A 40 -1.93 21.32 11.40
N THR A 41 -3.26 21.30 11.49
CA THR A 41 -4.12 22.17 10.67
C THR A 41 -3.94 23.65 10.99
N LEU A 42 -3.68 24.02 12.25
CA LEU A 42 -3.36 25.39 12.66
C LEU A 42 -1.94 25.81 12.26
N LEU A 43 -0.97 24.90 12.18
CA LEU A 43 0.38 25.18 11.64
C LEU A 43 0.32 25.40 10.13
N CYS A 44 -0.42 24.58 9.38
CA CYS A 44 -0.66 24.81 7.96
C CYS A 44 -1.40 26.12 7.68
N ALA A 45 -2.44 26.42 8.46
CA ALA A 45 -3.18 27.68 8.33
C ALA A 45 -2.33 28.91 8.69
N ARG A 46 -1.40 28.80 9.65
CA ARG A 46 -0.46 29.86 10.00
C ARG A 46 0.59 30.08 8.90
N HIS A 47 1.12 29.03 8.30
CA HIS A 47 2.10 29.13 7.20
C HIS A 47 1.48 29.70 5.93
N CYS A 48 0.24 29.33 5.59
CA CYS A 48 -0.51 29.96 4.50
C CYS A 48 -0.88 31.41 4.79
N GLY A 49 -1.17 31.78 6.04
CA GLY A 49 -1.45 33.15 6.46
C GLY A 49 -0.22 34.06 6.34
N GLU A 50 0.97 33.56 6.63
CA GLU A 50 2.24 34.30 6.51
C GLU A 50 2.65 34.51 5.04
N LEU A 51 2.44 33.52 4.17
CA LEU A 51 2.67 33.64 2.73
C LEU A 51 1.73 34.65 2.06
N LEU A 52 0.46 34.71 2.47
CA LEU A 52 -0.50 35.71 1.99
C LEU A 52 -0.19 37.12 2.50
N ALA A 53 0.35 37.24 3.72
CA ALA A 53 0.79 38.52 4.28
C ALA A 53 2.09 39.06 3.62
N GLN A 54 2.94 38.21 3.08
CA GLN A 54 4.10 38.58 2.27
C GLN A 54 3.71 39.01 0.85
N TRP A 55 2.66 38.37 0.28
CA TRP A 55 2.17 38.72 -1.06
C TRP A 55 1.43 40.07 -1.11
N GLY A 56 0.80 40.45 0.01
CA GLY A 56 0.05 41.73 0.13
C GLY A 56 0.91 42.97 0.32
N ARG A 57 2.21 42.86 0.59
CA ARG A 57 3.10 44.03 0.89
C ARG A 57 3.95 44.55 -0.26
N GLY A 58 3.78 44.00 -1.46
CA GLY A 58 4.70 44.29 -2.58
C GLY A 58 4.15 44.96 -3.83
N ARG A 59 2.92 45.47 -3.89
CA ARG A 59 2.47 46.23 -5.06
C ARG A 59 1.53 47.40 -4.70
N SER A 60 1.99 48.61 -5.00
CA SER A 60 1.20 49.83 -5.03
C SER A 60 0.20 49.74 -6.18
N LEU A 61 -1.07 49.91 -5.87
CA LEU A 61 -2.17 50.05 -6.82
C LEU A 61 -2.17 51.45 -7.45
N SER A 62 -1.76 51.53 -8.71
CA SER A 62 -2.22 52.58 -9.60
C SER A 62 -2.42 51.99 -10.99
N SER A 63 -3.62 52.16 -11.53
CA SER A 63 -4.11 51.78 -12.87
C SER A 63 -4.57 50.34 -13.06
N LEU A 64 -5.88 50.11 -12.85
CA LEU A 64 -6.76 49.31 -13.70
C LEU A 64 -8.22 49.46 -13.21
N GLU A 65 -8.85 50.55 -13.59
CA GLU A 65 -10.32 50.59 -13.68
C GLU A 65 -10.74 49.93 -15.01
N THR A 66 -11.77 49.14 -14.92
CA THR A 66 -12.59 48.46 -15.93
C THR A 66 -12.31 46.96 -16.09
N LEU A 67 -13.05 46.17 -15.30
CA LEU A 67 -13.75 44.96 -15.77
C LEU A 67 -14.67 44.42 -14.65
N THR A 68 -15.95 44.66 -14.87
CA THR A 68 -17.16 43.97 -14.38
C THR A 68 -17.09 43.14 -13.08
N SER A 69 -17.83 43.63 -12.10
CA SER A 69 -18.21 43.06 -10.83
C SER A 69 -18.88 41.66 -10.95
N VAL A 70 -18.16 40.62 -10.59
CA VAL A 70 -18.76 39.41 -10.04
C VAL A 70 -18.30 39.31 -8.60
N THR A 71 -19.11 39.79 -7.68
CA THR A 71 -18.92 39.66 -6.24
C THR A 71 -19.16 38.17 -5.87
N MET A 72 -18.13 37.37 -5.89
CA MET A 72 -18.16 36.05 -5.22
C MET A 72 -18.31 36.30 -3.72
N ARG A 73 -19.35 35.73 -3.10
CA ARG A 73 -19.55 35.77 -1.66
C ARG A 73 -18.34 35.14 -0.95
N PRO A 74 -17.78 35.76 0.10
CA PRO A 74 -16.58 35.25 0.79
C PRO A 74 -16.73 33.82 1.30
N GLN A 75 -17.95 33.35 1.51
CA GLN A 75 -18.25 31.96 1.88
C GLN A 75 -17.92 30.95 0.79
N VAL A 76 -18.01 31.30 -0.50
CA VAL A 76 -17.68 30.42 -1.63
C VAL A 76 -16.17 30.30 -1.79
N SER A 77 -15.42 31.38 -1.55
CA SER A 77 -13.96 31.35 -1.59
C SER A 77 -13.35 30.53 -0.47
N VAL A 78 -13.92 30.58 0.73
CA VAL A 78 -13.49 29.73 1.87
C VAL A 78 -13.83 28.27 1.63
N LEU A 79 -15.00 27.96 1.06
CA LEU A 79 -15.37 26.61 0.68
C LEU A 79 -14.50 26.06 -0.46
N LEU A 80 -14.10 26.90 -1.43
CA LEU A 80 -13.18 26.49 -2.50
C LEU A 80 -11.75 26.25 -1.96
N LEU A 81 -11.29 27.05 -1.00
CA LEU A 81 -9.98 26.84 -0.35
C LEU A 81 -9.99 25.62 0.57
N ILE A 82 -11.09 25.34 1.26
CA ILE A 82 -11.27 24.11 2.04
C ILE A 82 -11.36 22.91 1.10
N TRP A 83 -12.04 23.03 -0.05
CA TRP A 83 -12.14 21.98 -1.06
C TRP A 83 -10.78 21.70 -1.75
N LEU A 84 -9.99 22.74 -2.04
CA LEU A 84 -8.61 22.59 -2.54
C LEU A 84 -7.65 22.05 -1.48
N GLY A 85 -7.86 22.35 -0.20
CA GLY A 85 -7.08 21.80 0.91
C GLY A 85 -7.43 20.32 1.21
N VAL A 86 -8.67 19.92 0.98
CA VAL A 86 -9.12 18.51 1.14
C VAL A 86 -8.70 17.64 -0.05
N LEU A 87 -8.50 18.23 -1.24
CA LEU A 87 -7.95 17.51 -2.39
C LEU A 87 -6.43 17.22 -2.27
N GLY A 88 -5.73 17.89 -1.33
CA GLY A 88 -4.29 17.71 -1.10
C GLY A 88 -3.90 16.61 -0.12
N CYS A 89 -4.87 15.95 0.54
CA CYS A 89 -4.61 14.94 1.56
C CYS A 89 -5.22 13.56 1.25
N VAL A 90 -5.29 13.17 -0.02
CA VAL A 90 -5.50 11.75 -0.35
C VAL A 90 -4.12 11.12 -0.38
N GLY A 91 -3.69 10.53 0.74
CA GLY A 91 -2.47 9.75 0.84
C GLY A 91 -2.35 8.82 -0.37
N ALA A 92 -1.33 9.05 -1.18
CA ALA A 92 -1.11 8.26 -2.39
C ALA A 92 -0.44 6.96 -1.97
N GLU A 93 -1.16 5.86 -1.87
CA GLU A 93 -0.56 4.54 -1.66
C GLU A 93 0.28 4.16 -2.88
N PHE A 94 1.57 4.47 -2.86
CA PHE A 94 2.47 4.25 -4.00
C PHE A 94 2.68 2.76 -4.31
N PHE A 95 2.79 1.92 -3.29
CA PHE A 95 3.03 0.48 -3.45
C PHE A 95 1.93 -0.25 -4.22
N THR A 96 0.72 0.29 -4.28
CA THR A 96 -0.42 -0.30 -5.00
C THR A 96 -0.36 -0.10 -6.51
N SER A 97 0.62 0.62 -7.03
CA SER A 97 0.78 0.88 -8.46
C SER A 97 2.26 0.96 -8.87
N ILE A 98 2.71 -0.01 -9.65
CA ILE A 98 4.06 -0.01 -10.24
C ILE A 98 4.31 1.23 -11.10
N GLY A 99 3.30 1.77 -11.77
CA GLY A 99 3.43 3.00 -12.55
C GLY A 99 3.93 4.18 -11.71
N HIS A 100 3.33 4.41 -10.54
CA HIS A 100 3.75 5.47 -9.63
C HIS A 100 5.11 5.17 -8.97
N MET A 101 5.38 3.91 -8.62
CA MET A 101 6.70 3.53 -8.08
C MET A 101 7.82 3.76 -9.09
N THR A 102 7.56 3.60 -10.38
CA THR A 102 8.53 3.90 -11.44
C THR A 102 8.89 5.39 -11.46
N ASP A 103 7.92 6.27 -11.25
CA ASP A 103 8.15 7.72 -11.19
C ASP A 103 9.04 8.08 -9.99
N LEU A 104 8.88 7.41 -8.84
CA LEU A 104 9.75 7.59 -7.66
C LEU A 104 11.20 7.19 -7.95
N ILE A 105 11.45 6.09 -8.70
CA ILE A 105 12.81 5.67 -9.10
C ILE A 105 13.50 6.74 -9.95
N TYR A 106 12.76 7.39 -10.85
CA TYR A 106 13.35 8.47 -11.66
C TYR A 106 13.57 9.74 -10.83
N ALA A 107 12.69 10.07 -9.90
CA ALA A 107 12.87 11.17 -8.95
C ALA A 107 14.13 10.95 -8.08
N GLU A 108 14.33 9.75 -7.54
CA GLU A 108 15.52 9.36 -6.79
C GLU A 108 16.79 9.49 -7.64
N LYS A 109 16.77 9.04 -8.90
CA LYS A 109 17.89 9.20 -9.84
C LYS A 109 18.28 10.66 -10.03
N ASP A 110 17.30 11.56 -10.16
CA ASP A 110 17.56 13.00 -10.32
C ASP A 110 18.10 13.63 -9.03
N LEU A 111 17.64 13.16 -7.86
CA LEU A 111 18.20 13.55 -6.56
C LEU A 111 19.66 13.11 -6.40
N VAL A 112 19.99 11.88 -6.78
CA VAL A 112 21.37 11.37 -6.75
C VAL A 112 22.27 12.21 -7.66
N LYS A 113 21.80 12.63 -8.83
CA LYS A 113 22.53 13.52 -9.72
C LYS A 113 22.78 14.88 -9.06
N SER A 114 21.75 15.50 -8.50
CA SER A 114 21.84 16.78 -7.80
C SER A 114 22.76 16.71 -6.56
N LEU A 115 22.75 15.59 -5.82
CA LEU A 115 23.67 15.34 -4.71
C LEU A 115 25.13 15.29 -5.17
N LYS A 116 25.43 14.65 -6.30
CA LYS A 116 26.78 14.62 -6.88
C LYS A 116 27.25 16.02 -7.32
N GLU A 117 26.35 16.81 -7.89
CA GLU A 117 26.65 18.20 -8.26
C GLU A 117 26.98 19.04 -7.02
N TYR A 118 26.24 18.87 -5.92
CA TYR A 118 26.53 19.50 -4.62
C TYR A 118 27.91 19.08 -4.08
N ILE A 119 28.23 17.78 -4.08
CA ILE A 119 29.54 17.27 -3.62
C ILE A 119 30.68 17.92 -4.42
N LEU A 120 30.56 17.96 -5.74
CA LEU A 120 31.60 18.60 -6.59
C LEU A 120 31.76 20.10 -6.28
N ALA A 121 30.65 20.81 -5.99
CA ALA A 121 30.68 22.21 -5.61
C ALA A 121 31.40 22.43 -4.26
N GLU A 122 31.12 21.59 -3.25
CA GLU A 122 31.77 21.62 -1.95
C GLU A 122 33.28 21.26 -2.04
N GLU A 123 33.65 20.26 -2.83
CA GLU A 123 35.03 19.90 -3.06
C GLU A 123 35.80 21.04 -3.72
N ALA A 124 35.20 21.70 -4.72
CA ALA A 124 35.80 22.86 -5.40
C ALA A 124 35.97 24.04 -4.43
N LYS A 125 34.96 24.34 -3.61
CA LYS A 125 35.02 25.36 -2.55
C LYS A 125 36.12 25.05 -1.55
N LEU A 126 36.17 23.80 -1.05
CA LEU A 126 37.18 23.36 -0.09
C LEU A 126 38.61 23.44 -0.69
N ALA A 127 38.77 23.09 -1.96
CA ALA A 127 40.07 23.22 -2.67
C ALA A 127 40.53 24.69 -2.75
N GLN A 128 39.61 25.63 -3.02
CA GLN A 128 39.93 27.07 -3.01
C GLN A 128 40.33 27.54 -1.60
N ILE A 129 39.58 27.16 -0.55
CA ILE A 129 39.90 27.50 0.84
C ILE A 129 41.26 26.95 1.25
N LYS A 130 41.62 25.70 0.90
CA LYS A 130 42.94 25.11 1.12
C LYS A 130 44.04 25.90 0.43
N SER A 131 43.82 26.33 -0.82
CA SER A 131 44.77 27.18 -1.55
C SER A 131 45.03 28.52 -0.85
N TRP A 132 43.94 29.16 -0.36
CA TRP A 132 44.00 30.38 0.45
C TRP A 132 44.79 30.16 1.73
N ALA A 133 44.50 29.10 2.49
CA ALA A 133 45.21 28.77 3.73
C ALA A 133 46.70 28.62 3.53
N THR A 134 47.14 27.85 2.53
CA THR A 134 48.54 27.67 2.18
C THR A 134 49.23 29.00 1.79
N LYS A 135 48.54 29.82 1.01
CA LYS A 135 49.07 31.16 0.64
C LYS A 135 49.21 32.07 1.85
N MET A 136 48.23 32.10 2.73
CA MET A 136 48.24 32.96 3.93
C MET A 136 49.31 32.47 4.94
N GLU A 137 49.45 31.18 5.12
CA GLU A 137 50.49 30.57 5.98
C GLU A 137 51.89 30.94 5.54
N ALA A 138 52.21 30.83 4.23
CA ALA A 138 53.48 31.21 3.67
C ALA A 138 53.82 32.70 3.88
N LEU A 139 52.79 33.58 3.72
CA LEU A 139 52.94 35.02 3.92
C LEU A 139 53.13 35.37 5.41
N THR A 140 52.36 34.73 6.29
CA THR A 140 52.41 34.95 7.74
C THR A 140 53.72 34.48 8.32
N SER A 141 54.18 33.27 7.95
CA SER A 141 55.47 32.73 8.38
C SER A 141 56.64 33.67 8.03
N LYS A 142 56.60 34.24 6.80
CA LYS A 142 57.65 35.20 6.38
C LYS A 142 57.57 36.52 7.14
N SER A 143 56.38 37.05 7.42
CA SER A 143 56.20 38.35 8.10
C SER A 143 56.44 38.26 9.60
N THR A 144 56.22 37.10 10.23
CA THR A 144 56.43 36.87 11.67
C THR A 144 57.86 36.54 12.05
N ALA A 145 58.73 36.16 11.08
CA ALA A 145 60.15 35.90 11.32
C ALA A 145 60.91 37.19 11.72
N ASP A 146 60.59 38.34 11.13
CA ASP A 146 61.11 39.67 11.46
C ASP A 146 60.03 40.71 11.15
N PRO A 147 59.13 41.00 12.06
CA PRO A 147 57.98 41.91 11.81
C PRO A 147 58.39 43.35 11.50
N GLU A 148 59.39 43.87 12.23
CA GLU A 148 59.83 45.29 12.06
C GLU A 148 60.58 45.46 10.74
N GLY A 149 61.50 44.58 10.41
CA GLY A 149 62.20 44.63 9.13
C GLY A 149 61.28 44.37 7.95
N TYR A 150 60.28 43.48 8.11
CA TYR A 150 59.29 43.22 7.05
C TYR A 150 58.43 44.46 6.79
N LEU A 151 57.97 45.16 7.83
CA LEU A 151 57.13 46.36 7.73
C LEU A 151 57.89 47.64 7.37
N ALA A 152 59.21 47.69 7.61
CA ALA A 152 60.05 48.78 7.17
C ALA A 152 60.01 48.95 5.63
N HIS A 153 59.65 47.92 4.90
CA HIS A 153 59.47 48.02 3.46
C HIS A 153 58.03 48.48 3.12
N PRO A 154 57.83 49.71 2.55
CA PRO A 154 56.48 50.33 2.38
C PRO A 154 55.51 49.48 1.54
N VAL A 155 56.03 48.71 0.55
CA VAL A 155 55.21 47.79 -0.25
C VAL A 155 54.66 46.62 0.57
N ASN A 156 55.45 46.12 1.54
CA ASN A 156 55.00 45.03 2.44
C ASN A 156 53.91 45.56 3.40
N ALA A 157 54.08 46.78 3.95
CA ALA A 157 53.09 47.43 4.77
C ALA A 157 51.75 47.62 4.00
N TYR A 158 51.83 48.16 2.77
CA TYR A 158 50.68 48.30 1.89
C TYR A 158 49.98 46.94 1.60
N LYS A 159 50.76 45.92 1.26
CA LYS A 159 50.22 44.58 0.99
C LYS A 159 49.58 43.94 2.21
N LEU A 160 50.06 44.21 3.43
CA LEU A 160 49.42 43.75 4.66
C LEU A 160 48.06 44.43 4.84
N VAL A 161 48.00 45.75 4.73
CA VAL A 161 46.75 46.52 4.85
C VAL A 161 45.75 46.08 3.80
N LYS A 162 46.18 45.93 2.53
CA LYS A 162 45.31 45.43 1.45
C LYS A 162 44.77 44.05 1.76
N ARG A 163 45.62 43.12 2.21
CA ARG A 163 45.24 41.74 2.54
C ARG A 163 44.16 41.69 3.62
N LEU A 164 44.38 42.45 4.70
CA LEU A 164 43.40 42.51 5.81
C LEU A 164 42.09 43.18 5.42
N ASN A 165 42.13 44.15 4.53
CA ASN A 165 40.92 44.93 4.13
C ASN A 165 40.17 44.34 2.95
N THR A 166 40.82 43.53 2.09
CA THR A 166 40.22 43.05 0.82
C THR A 166 40.25 41.52 0.71
N ASP A 167 41.44 40.89 1.02
CA ASP A 167 41.60 39.47 0.76
C ASP A 167 40.91 38.60 1.81
N TRP A 168 40.90 39.00 3.09
CA TRP A 168 40.18 38.31 4.16
C TRP A 168 38.64 38.39 4.03
N PRO A 169 38.04 39.52 3.73
CA PRO A 169 36.60 39.57 3.43
C PRO A 169 36.22 38.69 2.23
N ALA A 170 37.03 38.64 1.16
CA ALA A 170 36.76 37.78 0.02
C ALA A 170 36.84 36.27 0.41
N LEU A 171 37.75 35.91 1.35
CA LEU A 171 37.79 34.56 1.89
C LEU A 171 36.55 34.27 2.78
N GLU A 172 36.12 35.24 3.56
CA GLU A 172 34.88 35.13 4.37
C GLU A 172 33.68 34.88 3.47
N ASP A 173 33.50 35.64 2.39
CA ASP A 173 32.43 35.44 1.41
C ASP A 173 32.49 34.03 0.79
N LEU A 174 33.67 33.53 0.45
CA LEU A 174 33.86 32.18 -0.07
C LEU A 174 33.46 31.11 0.94
N VAL A 175 33.81 31.29 2.24
CA VAL A 175 33.45 30.35 3.31
C VAL A 175 31.95 30.34 3.55
N LEU A 176 31.31 31.51 3.49
CA LEU A 176 29.85 31.67 3.71
C LEU A 176 29.02 31.29 2.49
N GLN A 177 29.64 31.04 1.33
CA GLN A 177 28.90 30.64 0.13
C GLN A 177 28.10 29.36 0.38
N ASP A 178 26.79 29.41 0.13
CA ASP A 178 25.89 28.26 0.25
C ASP A 178 25.92 27.42 -1.04
N SER A 179 26.64 26.33 -1.01
CA SER A 179 26.70 25.35 -2.11
C SER A 179 25.52 24.39 -2.08
N ALA A 180 24.78 24.30 -0.98
CA ALA A 180 23.70 23.33 -0.78
C ALA A 180 22.35 23.78 -1.39
N ALA A 181 22.18 25.08 -1.67
CA ALA A 181 20.90 25.66 -2.08
C ALA A 181 20.27 24.92 -3.28
N GLY A 182 21.05 24.53 -4.28
CA GLY A 182 20.57 23.80 -5.46
C GLY A 182 20.04 22.41 -5.12
N PHE A 183 20.79 21.64 -4.35
CA PHE A 183 20.39 20.31 -3.91
C PHE A 183 19.17 20.36 -2.99
N ILE A 184 19.17 21.23 -1.97
CA ILE A 184 18.05 21.37 -1.03
C ILE A 184 16.79 21.85 -1.75
N GLY A 185 16.93 22.75 -2.72
CA GLY A 185 15.82 23.20 -3.57
C GLY A 185 15.20 22.03 -4.35
N ASN A 186 16.01 21.21 -5.02
CA ASN A 186 15.53 20.04 -5.73
C ASN A 186 14.89 19.01 -4.77
N LEU A 187 15.56 18.69 -3.66
CA LEU A 187 15.01 17.78 -2.64
C LEU A 187 13.65 18.26 -2.12
N SER A 188 13.49 19.56 -1.89
CA SER A 188 12.23 20.13 -1.40
C SER A 188 11.10 20.00 -2.42
N VAL A 189 11.42 20.10 -3.72
CA VAL A 189 10.45 19.87 -4.80
C VAL A 189 10.06 18.40 -4.88
N GLN A 190 11.03 17.49 -4.78
CA GLN A 190 10.75 16.05 -4.88
C GLN A 190 10.05 15.50 -3.63
N ARG A 191 10.38 16.01 -2.44
CA ARG A 191 9.86 15.54 -1.16
C ARG A 191 8.33 15.57 -1.07
N GLN A 192 7.66 16.48 -1.77
CA GLN A 192 6.20 16.53 -1.80
C GLN A 192 5.56 15.30 -2.46
N PHE A 193 6.32 14.52 -3.22
CA PHE A 193 5.89 13.28 -3.87
C PHE A 193 6.44 12.03 -3.18
N PHE A 194 7.16 12.16 -2.06
CA PHE A 194 7.69 11.01 -1.35
C PHE A 194 6.58 10.22 -0.68
N PRO A 195 6.75 8.88 -0.60
CA PRO A 195 5.89 8.04 0.22
C PRO A 195 5.86 8.51 1.67
N THR A 196 4.72 8.27 2.32
CA THR A 196 4.49 8.57 3.73
C THR A 196 4.70 7.34 4.60
N ASP A 197 4.69 7.50 5.92
CA ASP A 197 4.72 6.39 6.89
C ASP A 197 3.54 5.42 6.68
N GLU A 198 2.40 5.92 6.18
CA GLU A 198 1.25 5.08 5.82
C GLU A 198 1.54 4.21 4.59
N ASP A 199 2.31 4.73 3.62
CA ASP A 199 2.74 3.96 2.45
C ASP A 199 3.73 2.85 2.84
N GLU A 200 4.68 3.14 3.73
CA GLU A 200 5.62 2.14 4.28
C GLU A 200 4.86 1.04 5.03
N THR A 201 3.96 1.42 5.92
CA THR A 201 3.07 0.50 6.65
C THR A 201 2.25 -0.35 5.69
N GLY A 202 1.68 0.27 4.65
CA GLY A 202 0.90 -0.43 3.63
C GLY A 202 1.72 -1.43 2.83
N ALA A 203 2.97 -1.08 2.47
CA ALA A 203 3.90 -1.95 1.76
C ALA A 203 4.30 -3.16 2.62
N ALA A 204 4.58 -2.96 3.90
CA ALA A 204 4.88 -4.05 4.82
C ALA A 204 3.69 -5.00 5.00
N LYS A 205 2.47 -4.46 5.19
CA LYS A 205 1.24 -5.27 5.20
C LYS A 205 1.01 -6.04 3.89
N ALA A 206 1.42 -5.47 2.76
CA ALA A 206 1.37 -6.17 1.47
C ALA A 206 2.33 -7.37 1.44
N LEU A 207 3.56 -7.23 1.97
CA LEU A 207 4.51 -8.35 2.09
C LEU A 207 3.99 -9.45 3.03
N MET A 208 3.40 -9.10 4.19
CA MET A 208 2.79 -10.07 5.10
C MET A 208 1.61 -10.80 4.44
N ARG A 209 0.77 -10.10 3.68
CA ARG A 209 -0.30 -10.71 2.89
C ARG A 209 0.23 -11.70 1.85
N LEU A 210 1.33 -11.36 1.17
CA LEU A 210 1.99 -12.29 0.23
C LEU A 210 2.55 -13.50 0.97
N GLN A 211 3.15 -13.28 2.13
CA GLN A 211 3.65 -14.34 3.01
C GLN A 211 2.53 -15.35 3.32
N ASP A 212 1.39 -14.88 3.78
CA ASP A 212 0.25 -15.73 4.10
C ASP A 212 -0.32 -16.46 2.88
N THR A 213 -0.68 -15.67 1.85
CA THR A 213 -1.36 -16.19 0.66
C THR A 213 -0.56 -17.27 -0.04
N TYR A 214 0.76 -17.08 -0.17
CA TYR A 214 1.66 -17.99 -0.90
C TYR A 214 2.48 -18.90 0.00
N LYS A 215 2.20 -18.90 1.32
CA LYS A 215 2.90 -19.72 2.34
C LYS A 215 4.41 -19.52 2.27
N LEU A 216 4.85 -18.26 2.22
CA LEU A 216 6.27 -17.92 2.18
C LEU A 216 6.79 -17.77 3.61
N ASP A 217 7.93 -18.40 3.91
CA ASP A 217 8.59 -18.17 5.19
C ASP A 217 9.42 -16.86 5.17
N PRO A 218 9.65 -16.23 6.34
CA PRO A 218 10.41 -14.97 6.42
C PRO A 218 11.84 -15.10 5.88
N ASP A 219 12.47 -16.27 5.96
CA ASP A 219 13.81 -16.50 5.43
C ASP A 219 13.83 -16.43 3.89
N THR A 220 12.81 -16.99 3.24
CA THR A 220 12.63 -16.89 1.79
C THR A 220 12.44 -15.45 1.34
N ILE A 221 11.60 -14.68 2.05
CA ILE A 221 11.34 -13.27 1.74
C ILE A 221 12.59 -12.43 2.01
N SER A 222 13.25 -12.61 3.15
CA SER A 222 14.44 -11.83 3.53
C SER A 222 15.61 -12.04 2.58
N LYS A 223 15.73 -13.22 1.99
CA LYS A 223 16.72 -13.53 0.95
C LYS A 223 16.30 -13.10 -0.46
N GLY A 224 15.10 -12.56 -0.62
CA GLY A 224 14.55 -12.21 -1.93
C GLY A 224 14.35 -13.39 -2.88
N ALA A 225 14.25 -14.62 -2.35
CA ALA A 225 14.16 -15.85 -3.13
C ALA A 225 12.70 -16.10 -3.60
N LEU A 226 12.15 -15.14 -4.34
CA LEU A 226 10.77 -15.21 -4.86
C LEU A 226 10.75 -15.79 -6.29
N PRO A 227 9.73 -16.58 -6.65
CA PRO A 227 9.64 -17.19 -7.98
C PRO A 227 9.46 -16.12 -9.06
N GLY A 228 10.18 -16.27 -10.19
CA GLY A 228 10.04 -15.40 -11.36
C GLY A 228 10.75 -14.05 -11.27
N THR A 229 11.49 -13.76 -10.20
CA THR A 229 12.21 -12.49 -10.05
C THR A 229 13.45 -12.42 -10.92
N LYS A 230 13.61 -11.31 -11.65
CA LYS A 230 14.81 -10.99 -12.43
C LYS A 230 15.88 -10.30 -11.59
N TYR A 231 15.47 -9.47 -10.66
CA TYR A 231 16.34 -8.74 -9.75
C TYR A 231 16.08 -9.23 -8.34
N GLN A 232 17.14 -9.56 -7.62
CA GLN A 232 17.05 -9.99 -6.23
C GLN A 232 17.47 -8.84 -5.32
N ALA A 233 16.76 -8.68 -4.21
CA ALA A 233 17.11 -7.78 -3.12
C ALA A 233 16.90 -8.53 -1.81
N THR A 234 17.77 -8.32 -0.83
CA THR A 234 17.70 -8.93 0.49
C THR A 234 17.22 -7.90 1.50
N LEU A 235 16.48 -8.35 2.50
CA LEU A 235 16.16 -7.53 3.68
C LEU A 235 17.28 -7.67 4.70
N SER A 236 17.75 -6.55 5.20
CA SER A 236 18.71 -6.51 6.32
C SER A 236 18.02 -6.95 7.62
N VAL A 237 18.83 -7.17 8.66
CA VAL A 237 18.33 -7.43 10.02
C VAL A 237 17.41 -6.31 10.50
N ASP A 238 17.79 -5.05 10.25
CA ASP A 238 17.00 -3.87 10.65
C ASP A 238 15.70 -3.77 9.86
N ASP A 239 15.66 -4.17 8.57
CA ASP A 239 14.43 -4.25 7.78
C ASP A 239 13.49 -5.30 8.34
N CYS A 240 13.99 -6.50 8.64
CA CYS A 240 13.21 -7.58 9.24
C CYS A 240 12.66 -7.17 10.62
N PHE A 241 13.48 -6.47 11.44
CA PHE A 241 13.02 -5.90 12.71
C PHE A 241 11.94 -4.85 12.50
N GLY A 242 12.07 -4.00 11.49
CA GLY A 242 11.04 -3.04 11.08
C GLY A 242 9.70 -3.72 10.79
N MET A 243 9.72 -4.82 10.03
CA MET A 243 8.54 -5.64 9.73
C MET A 243 7.88 -6.17 11.02
N GLY A 244 8.65 -6.82 11.89
CA GLY A 244 8.13 -7.36 13.15
C GLY A 244 7.61 -6.29 14.11
N ARG A 245 8.28 -5.13 14.19
CA ARG A 245 7.81 -3.99 14.99
C ARG A 245 6.51 -3.39 14.46
N LEU A 246 6.37 -3.33 13.13
CA LEU A 246 5.15 -2.83 12.51
C LEU A 246 3.97 -3.78 12.80
N ALA A 247 4.17 -5.10 12.63
CA ALA A 247 3.17 -6.11 13.00
C ALA A 247 2.75 -5.97 14.47
N TYR A 248 3.72 -5.81 15.38
CA TYR A 248 3.45 -5.61 16.80
C TYR A 248 2.58 -4.38 17.08
N ASN A 249 2.87 -3.25 16.43
CA ASN A 249 2.10 -2.01 16.61
C ASN A 249 0.66 -2.12 16.12
N GLU A 250 0.41 -2.99 15.14
CA GLU A 250 -0.93 -3.27 14.61
C GLU A 250 -1.66 -4.37 15.41
N GLY A 251 -1.01 -4.98 16.39
CA GLY A 251 -1.56 -6.08 17.19
C GLY A 251 -1.51 -7.44 16.49
N ASP A 252 -0.77 -7.54 15.40
CA ASP A 252 -0.53 -8.79 14.66
C ASP A 252 0.65 -9.54 15.28
N TYR A 253 0.36 -10.21 16.38
CA TYR A 253 1.38 -10.95 17.14
C TYR A 253 1.90 -12.18 16.41
N TYR A 254 1.09 -12.75 15.51
CA TYR A 254 1.53 -13.87 14.67
C TYR A 254 2.70 -13.47 13.77
N HIS A 255 2.55 -12.43 12.96
CA HIS A 255 3.65 -11.94 12.13
C HIS A 255 4.78 -11.32 12.96
N THR A 256 4.47 -10.74 14.13
CA THR A 256 5.52 -10.28 15.04
C THR A 256 6.47 -11.40 15.41
N VAL A 257 5.96 -12.56 15.82
CA VAL A 257 6.79 -13.72 16.18
C VAL A 257 7.61 -14.18 14.99
N LEU A 258 6.98 -14.37 13.84
CA LEU A 258 7.67 -14.86 12.63
C LEU A 258 8.86 -13.96 12.23
N TRP A 259 8.66 -12.65 12.22
CA TRP A 259 9.71 -11.72 11.82
C TRP A 259 10.77 -11.50 12.90
N MET A 260 10.40 -11.46 14.18
CA MET A 260 11.38 -11.34 15.27
C MET A 260 12.26 -12.59 15.41
N GLU A 261 11.73 -13.79 15.12
CA GLU A 261 12.53 -15.03 15.04
C GLU A 261 13.51 -14.98 13.87
N GLN A 262 13.09 -14.46 12.73
CA GLN A 262 13.99 -14.26 11.58
C GLN A 262 15.12 -13.31 11.94
N VAL A 263 14.82 -12.22 12.65
CA VAL A 263 15.85 -11.28 13.15
C VAL A 263 16.84 -11.98 14.08
N LEU A 264 16.36 -12.79 15.03
CA LEU A 264 17.26 -13.54 15.92
C LEU A 264 18.16 -14.50 15.13
N LYS A 265 17.60 -15.20 14.13
CA LYS A 265 18.33 -16.10 13.25
C LYS A 265 19.46 -15.39 12.50
N GLN A 266 19.20 -14.20 11.95
CA GLN A 266 20.19 -13.40 11.24
C GLN A 266 21.27 -12.84 12.21
N LEU A 267 20.88 -12.36 13.40
CA LEU A 267 21.81 -11.93 14.44
C LEU A 267 22.70 -13.08 14.96
N ASP A 268 22.14 -14.29 15.08
CA ASP A 268 22.88 -15.48 15.48
C ASP A 268 23.84 -15.97 14.37
N ALA A 269 23.51 -15.68 13.12
CA ALA A 269 24.41 -15.90 11.96
C ALA A 269 25.54 -14.86 11.87
N GLY A 270 25.51 -13.80 12.69
CA GLY A 270 26.53 -12.76 12.74
C GLY A 270 26.37 -11.65 11.71
N GLU A 271 25.15 -11.45 11.19
CA GLU A 271 24.86 -10.33 10.30
C GLU A 271 24.94 -8.99 11.06
N GLU A 272 25.42 -7.95 10.39
CA GLU A 272 25.52 -6.61 10.95
C GLU A 272 24.13 -5.99 11.15
N ALA A 273 23.89 -5.37 12.31
CA ALA A 273 22.63 -4.73 12.65
C ALA A 273 22.83 -3.57 13.61
N THR A 274 21.91 -2.60 13.58
CA THR A 274 21.82 -1.54 14.57
C THR A 274 20.96 -1.98 15.76
N VAL A 275 20.09 -2.95 15.58
CA VAL A 275 19.19 -3.48 16.61
C VAL A 275 19.91 -4.49 17.52
N ALA A 276 19.69 -4.35 18.83
CA ALA A 276 20.25 -5.28 19.82
C ALA A 276 19.31 -6.48 20.08
N LYS A 277 19.88 -7.68 20.36
CA LYS A 277 19.10 -8.88 20.71
C LYS A 277 18.10 -8.65 21.85
N ALA A 278 18.44 -7.80 22.82
CA ALA A 278 17.54 -7.47 23.92
C ALA A 278 16.25 -6.79 23.42
N GLN A 279 16.36 -5.88 22.46
CA GLN A 279 15.17 -5.23 21.88
C GLN A 279 14.27 -6.23 21.14
N VAL A 280 14.87 -7.16 20.39
CA VAL A 280 14.12 -8.21 19.68
C VAL A 280 13.37 -9.12 20.64
N LEU A 281 14.07 -9.56 21.71
CA LEU A 281 13.48 -10.44 22.74
C LEU A 281 12.34 -9.76 23.49
N ASP A 282 12.38 -8.44 23.66
CA ASP A 282 11.33 -7.69 24.31
C ASP A 282 10.00 -7.73 23.53
N TYR A 283 10.06 -7.51 22.21
CA TYR A 283 8.88 -7.66 21.34
C TYR A 283 8.43 -9.13 21.23
N LEU A 284 9.37 -10.03 21.05
CA LEU A 284 9.10 -11.46 20.85
C LEU A 284 8.44 -12.09 22.08
N SER A 285 8.97 -11.85 23.30
CA SER A 285 8.43 -12.43 24.52
C SER A 285 6.99 -12.02 24.78
N TYR A 286 6.67 -10.75 24.52
CA TYR A 286 5.31 -10.27 24.66
C TYR A 286 4.37 -10.79 23.58
N ALA A 287 4.82 -10.87 22.33
CA ALA A 287 4.02 -11.40 21.23
C ALA A 287 3.69 -12.89 21.44
N VAL A 288 4.66 -13.69 21.89
CA VAL A 288 4.46 -15.10 22.24
C VAL A 288 3.46 -15.25 23.39
N PHE A 289 3.53 -14.39 24.40
CA PHE A 289 2.53 -14.35 25.47
C PHE A 289 1.12 -14.06 24.94
N GLN A 290 0.97 -13.11 24.02
CA GLN A 290 -0.32 -12.76 23.41
C GLN A 290 -0.91 -13.90 22.54
N LEU A 291 -0.07 -14.79 22.03
CA LEU A 291 -0.48 -16.00 21.33
C LEU A 291 -0.80 -17.18 22.28
N GLY A 292 -0.70 -16.99 23.59
CA GLY A 292 -1.07 -17.97 24.61
C GLY A 292 0.05 -18.96 24.99
N ASP A 293 1.27 -18.82 24.46
CA ASP A 293 2.40 -19.68 24.83
C ASP A 293 3.17 -19.08 26.03
N LEU A 294 2.58 -19.25 27.21
CA LEU A 294 3.12 -18.71 28.45
C LEU A 294 4.50 -19.32 28.84
N PRO A 295 4.76 -20.63 28.71
CA PRO A 295 6.07 -21.22 29.01
C PRO A 295 7.19 -20.61 28.18
N ARG A 296 7.00 -20.47 26.88
CA ARG A 296 7.98 -19.89 25.97
C ARG A 296 8.17 -18.39 26.19
N ALA A 297 7.08 -17.65 26.43
CA ALA A 297 7.15 -16.23 26.79
C ALA A 297 8.02 -16.01 28.04
N LEU A 298 7.90 -16.87 29.02
CA LEU A 298 8.68 -16.85 30.25
C LEU A 298 10.16 -17.16 30.00
N GLU A 299 10.48 -18.13 29.17
CA GLU A 299 11.85 -18.45 28.76
C GLU A 299 12.52 -17.27 28.05
N LEU A 300 11.83 -16.69 27.06
CA LEU A 300 12.31 -15.52 26.30
C LEU A 300 12.52 -14.30 27.20
N THR A 301 11.63 -14.09 28.17
CA THR A 301 11.76 -12.99 29.14
C THR A 301 12.97 -13.18 30.06
N ARG A 302 13.25 -14.41 30.51
CA ARG A 302 14.47 -14.73 31.28
C ARG A 302 15.73 -14.53 30.43
N ARG A 303 15.71 -14.94 29.16
CA ARG A 303 16.81 -14.69 28.23
C ARG A 303 17.04 -13.19 28.02
N LEU A 304 15.98 -12.38 27.90
CA LEU A 304 16.07 -10.92 27.83
C LEU A 304 16.76 -10.35 29.07
N LEU A 305 16.33 -10.74 30.27
CA LEU A 305 16.91 -10.27 31.53
C LEU A 305 18.35 -10.73 31.75
N SER A 306 18.77 -11.84 31.10
CA SER A 306 20.18 -12.26 31.14
C SER A 306 21.07 -11.34 30.29
N LEU A 307 20.53 -10.67 29.26
CA LEU A 307 21.23 -9.72 28.41
C LEU A 307 21.14 -8.28 28.95
N ASP A 308 20.00 -7.91 29.51
CA ASP A 308 19.76 -6.62 30.16
C ASP A 308 19.03 -6.79 31.50
N PRO A 309 19.79 -6.98 32.59
CA PRO A 309 19.23 -7.14 33.95
C PRO A 309 18.46 -5.93 34.44
N SER A 310 18.67 -4.77 33.86
CA SER A 310 18.02 -3.50 34.25
C SER A 310 16.70 -3.23 33.50
N HIS A 311 16.27 -4.12 32.61
CA HIS A 311 15.08 -3.93 31.81
C HIS A 311 13.79 -3.95 32.65
N GLU A 312 13.28 -2.78 33.02
CA GLU A 312 12.16 -2.64 33.95
C GLU A 312 10.91 -3.42 33.55
N ARG A 313 10.52 -3.32 32.27
CA ARG A 313 9.34 -3.98 31.74
C ARG A 313 9.46 -5.52 31.76
N ALA A 314 10.62 -6.04 31.39
CA ALA A 314 10.87 -7.48 31.40
C ALA A 314 10.81 -8.05 32.81
N GLY A 315 11.33 -7.33 33.80
CA GLY A 315 11.23 -7.69 35.23
C GLY A 315 9.78 -7.71 35.75
N GLY A 316 8.94 -6.80 35.22
CA GLY A 316 7.49 -6.80 35.48
C GLY A 316 6.77 -7.97 34.83
N ASN A 317 7.04 -8.21 33.57
CA ASN A 317 6.45 -9.30 32.77
C ASN A 317 6.84 -10.67 33.36
N LEU A 318 8.10 -10.85 33.79
CA LEU A 318 8.56 -12.10 34.38
C LEU A 318 7.70 -12.49 35.58
N ARG A 319 7.53 -11.57 36.54
CA ARG A 319 6.71 -11.82 37.75
C ARG A 319 5.26 -12.12 37.39
N TYR A 320 4.72 -11.44 36.44
CA TYR A 320 3.35 -11.64 35.99
C TYR A 320 3.17 -13.02 35.29
N PHE A 321 4.08 -13.38 34.41
CA PHE A 321 4.04 -14.68 33.73
C PHE A 321 4.25 -15.85 34.70
N GLU A 322 5.16 -15.70 35.68
CA GLU A 322 5.35 -16.70 36.76
C GLU A 322 4.09 -16.89 37.61
N HIS A 323 3.39 -15.80 37.91
CA HIS A 323 2.12 -15.85 38.65
C HIS A 323 1.03 -16.58 37.84
N LEU A 324 0.87 -16.24 36.58
CA LEU A 324 -0.11 -16.93 35.70
C LEU A 324 0.18 -18.42 35.59
N LEU A 325 1.43 -18.80 35.42
CA LEU A 325 1.82 -20.20 35.31
C LEU A 325 1.54 -20.97 36.60
N GLU A 326 1.69 -20.33 37.75
CA GLU A 326 1.34 -20.91 39.04
C GLU A 326 -0.17 -21.06 39.23
N GLU A 327 -0.97 -20.07 38.75
CA GLU A 327 -2.43 -20.17 38.77
C GLU A 327 -2.92 -21.31 37.86
N GLU A 328 -2.37 -21.48 36.65
CA GLU A 328 -2.70 -22.59 35.74
C GLU A 328 -2.39 -23.95 36.40
N ARG A 329 -1.24 -24.07 37.08
CA ARG A 329 -0.88 -25.28 37.82
C ARG A 329 -1.83 -25.59 38.97
N GLN A 330 -2.33 -24.58 39.67
CA GLN A 330 -3.27 -24.76 40.77
C GLN A 330 -4.68 -25.12 40.31
N GLN A 331 -5.09 -24.67 39.13
CA GLN A 331 -6.38 -24.99 38.51
C GLN A 331 -6.40 -26.41 37.91
N THR A 332 -5.26 -26.98 37.57
CA THR A 332 -5.11 -28.33 37.00
C THR A 332 -5.05 -29.44 38.05
N LEU A 333 -5.57 -29.24 39.29
CA LEU A 333 -5.61 -30.28 40.33
C LEU A 333 -6.60 -31.43 39.97
N PRO A 334 -6.33 -32.69 40.45
CA PRO A 334 -6.58 -33.93 39.72
C PRO A 334 -8.03 -34.40 39.84
N ASN A 335 -8.89 -34.10 38.89
CA ASN A 335 -10.14 -34.86 38.69
C ASN A 335 -10.77 -34.75 37.30
N GLN A 336 -10.00 -34.65 36.24
CA GLN A 336 -10.51 -34.93 34.90
C GLN A 336 -9.36 -35.45 34.01
N THR A 337 -9.46 -36.70 33.59
CA THR A 337 -8.84 -37.23 32.38
C THR A 337 -9.55 -36.62 31.18
N THR A 338 -9.36 -35.34 30.95
CA THR A 338 -9.57 -34.73 29.66
C THR A 338 -8.25 -34.86 28.94
N GLU A 339 -8.28 -35.48 27.76
CA GLU A 339 -7.16 -35.49 26.83
C GLU A 339 -6.70 -34.05 26.71
N ALA A 340 -5.50 -33.77 27.24
CA ALA A 340 -4.86 -32.46 27.08
C ALA A 340 -4.72 -32.26 25.57
N GLU A 341 -5.31 -31.18 25.07
CA GLU A 341 -4.95 -30.69 23.73
C GLU A 341 -3.42 -30.65 23.69
N PRO A 342 -2.79 -31.14 22.63
CA PRO A 342 -1.34 -31.20 22.55
C PRO A 342 -0.82 -29.78 22.76
N ALA A 343 0.01 -29.60 23.81
CA ALA A 343 0.75 -28.38 24.02
C ALA A 343 1.34 -27.98 22.67
N ALA A 344 1.16 -26.71 22.27
CA ALA A 344 1.66 -26.18 21.02
C ALA A 344 3.08 -26.74 20.78
N GLN A 345 3.29 -27.45 19.66
CA GLN A 345 4.60 -27.98 19.32
C GLN A 345 5.55 -26.78 19.32
N ASP A 346 6.65 -26.87 20.10
CA ASP A 346 7.59 -25.78 20.33
C ASP A 346 7.80 -24.90 19.11
N GLY A 347 7.20 -23.71 19.16
CA GLY A 347 7.48 -22.63 18.21
C GLY A 347 6.71 -22.60 16.90
N ILE A 348 5.71 -23.44 16.68
CA ILE A 348 4.84 -23.36 15.51
C ILE A 348 3.50 -22.77 15.92
N TYR A 349 3.24 -21.55 15.47
CA TYR A 349 1.98 -20.84 15.73
C TYR A 349 1.09 -20.90 14.51
N GLU A 350 -0.19 -21.15 14.70
CA GLU A 350 -1.19 -21.06 13.65
C GLU A 350 -1.64 -19.62 13.47
N ARG A 351 -1.86 -19.25 12.22
CA ARG A 351 -2.41 -17.95 11.89
C ARG A 351 -3.81 -17.80 12.47
N PRO A 352 -4.12 -16.73 13.23
CA PRO A 352 -5.45 -16.51 13.74
C PRO A 352 -6.51 -16.46 12.63
N ALA A 353 -7.70 -17.04 12.87
CA ALA A 353 -8.82 -16.96 11.96
C ALA A 353 -9.25 -15.50 11.76
N ASP A 354 -9.54 -15.13 10.52
CA ASP A 354 -10.00 -13.80 10.18
C ASP A 354 -11.52 -13.77 9.84
N TYR A 355 -12.00 -12.63 9.35
CA TYR A 355 -13.41 -12.41 9.05
C TYR A 355 -13.92 -13.13 7.79
N LEU A 356 -13.03 -13.70 6.95
CA LEU A 356 -13.38 -14.34 5.68
C LEU A 356 -13.44 -15.87 5.85
N PRO A 357 -14.64 -16.47 5.93
CA PRO A 357 -14.79 -17.90 6.22
C PRO A 357 -14.12 -18.83 5.19
N GLU A 358 -14.07 -18.39 3.92
CA GLU A 358 -13.46 -19.13 2.81
C GLU A 358 -11.99 -18.76 2.55
N ARG A 359 -11.28 -18.18 3.53
CA ARG A 359 -9.89 -17.72 3.39
C ARG A 359 -8.97 -18.80 2.82
N ASP A 360 -9.04 -19.98 3.36
CA ASP A 360 -8.20 -21.11 2.93
C ASP A 360 -8.46 -21.53 1.49
N ILE A 361 -9.73 -21.55 1.08
CA ILE A 361 -10.12 -21.87 -0.30
C ILE A 361 -9.60 -20.79 -1.25
N TYR A 362 -9.81 -19.53 -0.90
CA TYR A 362 -9.35 -18.38 -1.69
C TYR A 362 -7.83 -18.41 -1.87
N GLU A 363 -7.08 -18.55 -0.79
CA GLU A 363 -5.61 -18.57 -0.81
C GLU A 363 -5.07 -19.82 -1.52
N GLY A 364 -5.71 -20.99 -1.32
CA GLY A 364 -5.40 -22.20 -2.05
C GLY A 364 -5.53 -22.02 -3.56
N LEU A 365 -6.61 -21.39 -4.02
CA LEU A 365 -6.80 -21.07 -5.43
C LEU A 365 -5.74 -20.11 -5.95
N CYS A 366 -5.32 -19.13 -5.15
CA CYS A 366 -4.24 -18.20 -5.50
C CYS A 366 -2.89 -18.91 -5.66
N ARG A 367 -2.68 -20.03 -4.97
CA ARG A 367 -1.51 -20.91 -5.13
C ARG A 367 -1.66 -21.93 -6.27
N GLY A 368 -2.81 -21.96 -6.96
CA GLY A 368 -3.10 -22.92 -8.02
C GLY A 368 -3.62 -24.28 -7.51
N GLU A 369 -4.04 -24.37 -6.26
CA GLU A 369 -4.64 -25.57 -5.65
C GLU A 369 -6.13 -25.72 -6.04
N GLY A 370 -6.45 -25.45 -7.31
CA GLY A 370 -7.83 -25.49 -7.81
C GLY A 370 -8.38 -26.93 -7.94
N VAL A 371 -9.70 -27.00 -8.12
CA VAL A 371 -10.39 -28.29 -8.31
C VAL A 371 -9.89 -28.95 -9.60
N LYS A 372 -9.40 -30.17 -9.48
CA LYS A 372 -9.07 -30.99 -10.66
C LYS A 372 -10.37 -31.39 -11.37
N LEU A 373 -10.55 -30.89 -12.59
CA LEU A 373 -11.71 -31.23 -13.41
C LEU A 373 -11.78 -32.73 -13.65
N THR A 374 -12.95 -33.34 -13.43
CA THR A 374 -13.18 -34.74 -13.81
C THR A 374 -13.11 -34.89 -15.33
N PRO A 375 -12.68 -36.06 -15.87
CA PRO A 375 -12.65 -36.27 -17.32
C PRO A 375 -14.01 -36.04 -18.00
N ARG A 376 -15.11 -36.30 -17.29
CA ARG A 376 -16.48 -36.03 -17.77
C ARG A 376 -16.77 -34.54 -17.93
N ARG A 377 -16.31 -33.71 -16.99
CA ARG A 377 -16.48 -32.27 -17.02
C ARG A 377 -15.57 -31.63 -18.06
N GLN A 378 -14.31 -32.07 -18.12
CA GLN A 378 -13.33 -31.58 -19.09
C GLN A 378 -13.80 -31.77 -20.55
N LYS A 379 -14.52 -32.88 -20.85
CA LYS A 379 -15.11 -33.13 -22.16
C LYS A 379 -16.23 -32.17 -22.56
N ARG A 380 -16.72 -31.33 -21.65
CA ARG A 380 -17.75 -30.32 -21.90
C ARG A 380 -17.19 -28.94 -22.18
N LEU A 381 -15.89 -28.74 -21.99
CA LEU A 381 -15.21 -27.50 -22.28
C LEU A 381 -14.66 -27.54 -23.71
N PHE A 382 -14.91 -26.49 -24.47
CA PHE A 382 -14.56 -26.40 -25.87
C PHE A 382 -13.76 -25.13 -26.18
N CYS A 383 -12.91 -25.24 -27.20
CA CYS A 383 -12.33 -24.10 -27.88
C CYS A 383 -13.02 -23.97 -29.25
N ARG A 384 -13.40 -22.75 -29.60
CA ARG A 384 -14.11 -22.47 -30.86
C ARG A 384 -13.83 -21.07 -31.39
N TYR A 385 -14.24 -20.82 -32.65
CA TYR A 385 -14.27 -19.45 -33.16
C TYR A 385 -15.63 -18.83 -32.87
N HIS A 386 -15.59 -17.66 -32.22
CA HIS A 386 -16.77 -16.90 -31.83
C HIS A 386 -17.12 -15.86 -32.90
N HIS A 387 -18.32 -15.96 -33.48
CA HIS A 387 -18.81 -15.13 -34.59
C HIS A 387 -19.72 -13.97 -34.13
N GLY A 388 -19.78 -13.66 -32.81
CA GLY A 388 -20.50 -12.50 -32.26
C GLY A 388 -21.98 -12.45 -32.62
N HIS A 389 -22.70 -13.56 -32.47
CA HIS A 389 -24.14 -13.65 -32.72
C HIS A 389 -24.55 -13.17 -34.14
N GLY A 390 -23.69 -13.35 -35.14
CA GLY A 390 -23.95 -12.93 -36.52
C GLY A 390 -23.53 -11.50 -36.87
N THR A 391 -22.73 -10.87 -36.00
CA THR A 391 -22.15 -9.56 -36.27
C THR A 391 -21.23 -9.63 -37.49
N PRO A 392 -21.44 -8.81 -38.55
CA PRO A 392 -20.70 -8.92 -39.82
C PRO A 392 -19.17 -8.85 -39.65
N GLN A 393 -18.68 -8.03 -38.74
CA GLN A 393 -17.25 -7.88 -38.42
C GLN A 393 -16.65 -9.19 -37.92
N LEU A 394 -17.36 -9.90 -37.05
CA LEU A 394 -16.89 -11.15 -36.42
C LEU A 394 -17.14 -12.38 -37.32
N LEU A 395 -17.98 -12.27 -38.32
CA LEU A 395 -18.08 -13.30 -39.37
C LEU A 395 -16.81 -13.33 -40.23
N ILE A 396 -16.19 -12.16 -40.46
CA ILE A 396 -14.95 -12.03 -41.23
C ILE A 396 -13.72 -12.33 -40.39
N ALA A 397 -13.70 -11.82 -39.13
CA ALA A 397 -12.58 -11.96 -38.19
C ALA A 397 -13.10 -12.45 -36.84
N PRO A 398 -13.39 -13.74 -36.67
CA PRO A 398 -13.91 -14.30 -35.44
C PRO A 398 -12.85 -14.34 -34.33
N PHE A 399 -13.28 -14.18 -33.09
CA PHE A 399 -12.40 -14.36 -31.94
C PHE A 399 -12.22 -15.83 -31.59
N LYS A 400 -11.04 -16.18 -31.09
CA LYS A 400 -10.82 -17.49 -30.46
C LYS A 400 -11.46 -17.43 -29.08
N GLU A 401 -12.36 -18.37 -28.81
CA GLU A 401 -13.07 -18.52 -27.53
C GLU A 401 -12.73 -19.86 -26.90
N GLU A 402 -12.50 -19.86 -25.59
CA GLU A 402 -12.23 -21.04 -24.79
C GLU A 402 -13.14 -21.04 -23.56
N ASP A 403 -13.81 -22.16 -23.31
CA ASP A 403 -14.58 -22.33 -22.07
C ASP A 403 -13.63 -22.56 -20.90
N GLU A 404 -13.59 -21.64 -19.95
CA GLU A 404 -12.90 -21.79 -18.66
C GLU A 404 -13.74 -22.61 -17.68
N TRP A 405 -15.08 -22.46 -17.76
CA TRP A 405 -16.04 -23.17 -16.92
C TRP A 405 -17.39 -23.34 -17.63
N ASP A 406 -18.05 -24.47 -17.37
CA ASP A 406 -19.28 -24.83 -18.08
C ASP A 406 -20.59 -24.32 -17.42
N SER A 407 -20.61 -24.21 -16.08
CA SER A 407 -21.80 -23.74 -15.33
C SER A 407 -21.39 -23.16 -13.96
N PRO A 408 -21.51 -21.86 -13.73
CA PRO A 408 -21.87 -20.80 -14.71
C PRO A 408 -20.92 -20.78 -15.90
N HIS A 409 -21.39 -20.33 -17.06
CA HIS A 409 -20.58 -20.26 -18.26
C HIS A 409 -19.57 -19.11 -18.14
N ILE A 410 -18.28 -19.44 -18.04
CA ILE A 410 -17.16 -18.50 -17.98
C ILE A 410 -16.28 -18.78 -19.18
N VAL A 411 -16.03 -17.75 -20.00
CA VAL A 411 -15.29 -17.89 -21.25
C VAL A 411 -14.10 -16.94 -21.32
N ARG A 412 -13.04 -17.39 -21.98
CA ARG A 412 -11.87 -16.58 -22.32
C ARG A 412 -11.89 -16.29 -23.82
N TYR A 413 -11.73 -15.02 -24.18
CA TYR A 413 -11.48 -14.57 -25.54
C TYR A 413 -10.00 -14.23 -25.71
N TYR A 414 -9.41 -14.65 -26.81
CA TYR A 414 -8.01 -14.38 -27.16
C TYR A 414 -7.90 -13.21 -28.13
N ASP A 415 -6.78 -12.52 -28.07
CA ASP A 415 -6.42 -11.43 -29.01
C ASP A 415 -7.49 -10.31 -29.05
N VAL A 416 -8.08 -10.00 -27.88
CA VAL A 416 -9.17 -9.00 -27.76
C VAL A 416 -8.63 -7.59 -27.90
N MET A 417 -7.41 -7.33 -27.42
CA MET A 417 -6.75 -6.03 -27.51
C MET A 417 -5.33 -6.20 -28.05
N SER A 418 -4.93 -5.30 -28.97
CA SER A 418 -3.54 -5.25 -29.43
C SER A 418 -2.60 -4.62 -28.39
N ASP A 419 -1.30 -4.81 -28.57
CA ASP A 419 -0.30 -4.22 -27.70
C ASP A 419 -0.35 -2.68 -27.73
N GLU A 420 -0.58 -2.09 -28.90
CA GLU A 420 -0.70 -0.64 -29.07
C GLU A 420 -1.93 -0.08 -28.33
N GLU A 421 -3.07 -0.75 -28.46
CA GLU A 421 -4.31 -0.38 -27.76
C GLU A 421 -4.13 -0.46 -26.23
N ILE A 422 -3.49 -1.52 -25.75
CA ILE A 422 -3.19 -1.73 -24.34
C ILE A 422 -2.31 -0.61 -23.81
N GLU A 423 -1.18 -0.32 -24.47
CA GLU A 423 -0.27 0.72 -24.00
C GLU A 423 -0.94 2.11 -24.03
N ARG A 424 -1.73 2.39 -25.08
CA ARG A 424 -2.47 3.66 -25.16
C ARG A 424 -3.48 3.81 -24.02
N ILE A 425 -4.24 2.76 -23.68
CA ILE A 425 -5.19 2.78 -22.56
C ILE A 425 -4.46 2.96 -21.22
N LYS A 426 -3.30 2.30 -21.03
CA LYS A 426 -2.48 2.52 -19.84
C LYS A 426 -1.96 3.96 -19.72
N GLU A 427 -1.50 4.55 -20.82
CA GLU A 427 -1.06 5.96 -20.87
C GLU A 427 -2.18 6.92 -20.43
N LEU A 428 -3.39 6.73 -20.96
CA LEU A 428 -4.56 7.54 -20.61
C LEU A 428 -4.98 7.35 -19.14
N ALA A 429 -4.82 6.14 -18.62
CA ALA A 429 -5.20 5.77 -17.27
C ALA A 429 -4.23 6.27 -16.19
N LYS A 430 -2.90 6.18 -16.45
CA LYS A 430 -1.84 6.50 -15.47
C LYS A 430 -2.06 7.83 -14.72
N PRO A 431 -2.28 8.98 -15.38
CA PRO A 431 -2.46 10.25 -14.69
C PRO A 431 -3.77 10.35 -13.89
N LYS A 432 -4.74 9.48 -14.16
CA LYS A 432 -6.06 9.46 -13.51
C LYS A 432 -6.15 8.38 -12.41
N LEU A 433 -5.09 7.57 -12.20
CA LEU A 433 -5.08 6.49 -11.21
C LEU A 433 -5.20 7.05 -9.79
N ALA A 434 -6.25 6.63 -9.09
CA ALA A 434 -6.48 6.91 -7.67
C ALA A 434 -6.74 5.61 -6.91
N ARG A 435 -6.61 5.64 -5.59
CA ARG A 435 -6.97 4.50 -4.74
C ARG A 435 -8.36 3.98 -5.11
N ALA A 436 -8.45 2.68 -5.38
CA ALA A 436 -9.71 2.08 -5.78
C ALA A 436 -10.75 2.17 -4.66
N THR A 437 -11.95 2.58 -5.04
CA THR A 437 -13.09 2.67 -4.12
C THR A 437 -14.07 1.56 -4.40
N VAL A 438 -14.81 1.18 -3.38
CA VAL A 438 -15.96 0.28 -3.46
C VAL A 438 -17.23 1.06 -3.15
N ARG A 439 -18.34 0.62 -3.72
CA ARG A 439 -19.63 1.23 -3.45
C ARG A 439 -20.18 0.64 -2.14
N ASP A 440 -20.42 1.51 -1.15
CA ASP A 440 -21.06 1.08 0.10
C ASP A 440 -22.46 0.57 -0.19
N PRO A 441 -22.82 -0.65 0.23
CA PRO A 441 -24.08 -1.29 -0.14
C PRO A 441 -25.31 -0.61 0.46
N LYS A 442 -25.17 0.15 1.54
CA LYS A 442 -26.27 0.84 2.24
C LYS A 442 -26.49 2.25 1.73
N THR A 443 -25.41 2.98 1.51
CA THR A 443 -25.45 4.42 1.16
C THR A 443 -25.23 4.67 -0.33
N GLY A 444 -24.68 3.70 -1.07
CA GLY A 444 -24.27 3.83 -2.47
C GLY A 444 -23.10 4.82 -2.66
N ILE A 445 -22.44 5.26 -1.57
CA ILE A 445 -21.29 6.18 -1.62
C ILE A 445 -20.03 5.38 -1.90
N LEU A 446 -19.11 5.95 -2.67
CA LEU A 446 -17.80 5.35 -2.94
C LEU A 446 -16.87 5.58 -1.74
N THR A 447 -16.33 4.49 -1.19
CA THR A 447 -15.41 4.48 -0.06
C THR A 447 -14.18 3.62 -0.36
N VAL A 448 -13.05 3.95 0.26
CA VAL A 448 -11.86 3.09 0.22
C VAL A 448 -12.09 1.91 1.14
N ALA A 449 -11.69 0.71 0.71
CA ALA A 449 -11.82 -0.52 1.48
C ALA A 449 -10.48 -1.26 1.59
N SER A 450 -10.19 -1.81 2.77
CA SER A 450 -8.96 -2.59 3.04
C SER A 450 -8.89 -3.89 2.22
N TYR A 451 -10.04 -4.46 1.88
CA TYR A 451 -10.15 -5.69 1.08
C TYR A 451 -9.97 -5.47 -0.44
N ARG A 452 -9.84 -4.20 -0.90
CA ARG A 452 -9.52 -3.87 -2.29
C ARG A 452 -8.26 -3.01 -2.35
N VAL A 453 -7.13 -3.62 -2.64
CA VAL A 453 -5.81 -2.99 -2.69
C VAL A 453 -5.39 -2.87 -4.16
N SER A 454 -5.72 -1.74 -4.79
CA SER A 454 -5.37 -1.41 -6.17
C SER A 454 -5.58 0.08 -6.42
N LYS A 455 -5.03 0.58 -7.52
CA LYS A 455 -5.41 1.90 -8.07
C LYS A 455 -6.26 1.72 -9.32
N SER A 456 -7.26 2.57 -9.49
CA SER A 456 -8.13 2.54 -10.66
C SER A 456 -8.42 3.93 -11.21
N SER A 457 -8.74 3.97 -12.48
CA SER A 457 -9.23 5.15 -13.20
C SER A 457 -10.41 4.77 -14.08
N TRP A 458 -11.16 5.76 -14.51
CA TRP A 458 -12.32 5.59 -15.38
C TRP A 458 -12.06 6.38 -16.67
N LEU A 459 -12.24 5.71 -17.82
CA LEU A 459 -12.06 6.30 -19.14
C LEU A 459 -13.40 6.41 -19.86
N GLU A 460 -13.65 7.60 -20.38
CA GLU A 460 -14.79 7.90 -21.23
C GLU A 460 -14.47 7.63 -22.70
N GLU A 461 -15.49 7.41 -23.54
CA GLU A 461 -15.29 7.17 -24.99
C GLU A 461 -14.69 8.38 -25.70
N ASP A 462 -14.92 9.58 -25.16
CA ASP A 462 -14.38 10.84 -25.67
C ASP A 462 -12.93 11.11 -25.25
N ASP A 463 -12.38 10.37 -24.29
CA ASP A 463 -10.96 10.52 -23.88
C ASP A 463 -10.00 10.17 -25.02
N ASP A 464 -10.33 9.13 -25.81
CA ASP A 464 -9.55 8.71 -26.97
C ASP A 464 -10.35 7.73 -27.85
N PRO A 465 -10.22 7.78 -29.19
CA PRO A 465 -10.89 6.84 -30.10
C PRO A 465 -10.65 5.36 -29.79
N VAL A 466 -9.51 5.01 -29.17
CA VAL A 466 -9.20 3.63 -28.76
C VAL A 466 -10.20 3.11 -27.73
N VAL A 467 -10.66 3.95 -26.79
CA VAL A 467 -11.64 3.55 -25.78
C VAL A 467 -12.97 3.21 -26.43
N ALA A 468 -13.46 4.05 -27.33
CA ALA A 468 -14.68 3.80 -28.10
C ALA A 468 -14.57 2.54 -28.98
N GLN A 469 -13.39 2.28 -29.56
CA GLN A 469 -13.14 1.09 -30.39
C GLN A 469 -13.20 -0.19 -29.53
N VAL A 470 -12.55 -0.20 -28.38
CA VAL A 470 -12.56 -1.34 -27.44
C VAL A 470 -13.97 -1.59 -26.90
N ASN A 471 -14.72 -0.55 -26.56
CA ASN A 471 -16.12 -0.67 -26.12
C ASN A 471 -17.01 -1.29 -27.22
N ARG A 472 -16.91 -0.83 -28.46
CA ARG A 472 -17.64 -1.42 -29.59
C ARG A 472 -17.27 -2.88 -29.84
N ARG A 473 -16.00 -3.24 -29.68
CA ARG A 473 -15.51 -4.62 -29.78
C ARG A 473 -16.15 -5.52 -28.73
N MET A 474 -16.21 -5.07 -27.45
CA MET A 474 -16.89 -5.80 -26.39
C MET A 474 -18.39 -5.97 -26.68
N GLN A 475 -19.05 -4.94 -27.22
CA GLN A 475 -20.44 -5.05 -27.67
C GLN A 475 -20.61 -6.12 -28.75
N HIS A 476 -19.73 -6.17 -29.76
CA HIS A 476 -19.80 -7.16 -30.83
C HIS A 476 -19.55 -8.59 -30.32
N ILE A 477 -18.61 -8.76 -29.37
CA ILE A 477 -18.32 -10.07 -28.79
C ILE A 477 -19.49 -10.55 -27.92
N THR A 478 -20.02 -9.73 -27.06
CA THR A 478 -21.05 -10.13 -26.09
C THR A 478 -22.47 -10.12 -26.65
N GLY A 479 -22.71 -9.34 -27.71
CA GLY A 479 -24.03 -9.03 -28.19
C GLY A 479 -24.86 -8.09 -27.30
N LEU A 480 -24.24 -7.57 -26.22
CA LEU A 480 -24.88 -6.66 -25.27
C LEU A 480 -24.58 -5.20 -25.64
N THR A 481 -25.52 -4.29 -25.40
CA THR A 481 -25.27 -2.85 -25.61
C THR A 481 -24.35 -2.27 -24.55
N VAL A 482 -23.41 -1.41 -24.98
CA VAL A 482 -22.53 -0.65 -24.07
C VAL A 482 -23.12 0.69 -23.64
N GLN A 483 -24.27 1.10 -24.18
CA GLN A 483 -24.87 2.43 -23.94
C GLN A 483 -25.27 2.65 -22.48
N THR A 484 -25.63 1.60 -21.78
CA THR A 484 -26.01 1.63 -20.36
C THR A 484 -24.96 0.99 -19.45
N ALA A 485 -23.85 0.56 -20.02
CA ALA A 485 -22.72 0.01 -19.28
C ALA A 485 -21.98 1.12 -18.50
N GLU A 486 -21.26 0.74 -17.45
CA GLU A 486 -20.35 1.67 -16.78
C GLU A 486 -19.20 2.10 -17.72
N LEU A 487 -18.52 3.20 -17.39
CA LEU A 487 -17.31 3.62 -18.08
C LEU A 487 -16.27 2.48 -18.07
N LEU A 488 -15.27 2.57 -18.93
CA LEU A 488 -14.18 1.60 -18.91
C LEU A 488 -13.32 1.82 -17.67
N GLN A 489 -13.41 0.95 -16.68
CA GLN A 489 -12.52 0.99 -15.53
C GLN A 489 -11.19 0.35 -15.87
N VAL A 490 -10.10 1.08 -15.67
CA VAL A 490 -8.74 0.54 -15.75
C VAL A 490 -8.21 0.41 -14.33
N ALA A 491 -7.73 -0.79 -13.97
CA ALA A 491 -7.17 -1.06 -12.64
C ALA A 491 -5.74 -1.59 -12.74
N ASN A 492 -4.91 -1.10 -11.82
CA ASN A 492 -3.53 -1.52 -11.64
C ASN A 492 -3.35 -2.09 -10.23
N TYR A 493 -2.83 -3.32 -10.17
CA TYR A 493 -2.47 -4.02 -8.96
C TYR A 493 -0.95 -4.14 -8.91
N GLY A 494 -0.34 -3.47 -7.94
CA GLY A 494 1.09 -3.58 -7.63
C GLY A 494 1.37 -4.70 -6.64
N MET A 495 2.47 -4.59 -5.90
CA MET A 495 2.91 -5.58 -4.92
C MET A 495 1.83 -5.89 -3.89
N GLY A 496 1.46 -7.17 -3.75
CA GLY A 496 0.40 -7.62 -2.84
C GLY A 496 -0.98 -7.05 -3.14
N GLY A 497 -1.14 -6.36 -4.28
CA GLY A 497 -2.42 -5.82 -4.72
C GLY A 497 -3.43 -6.91 -4.97
N GLN A 498 -4.64 -6.77 -4.38
CA GLN A 498 -5.69 -7.79 -4.41
C GLN A 498 -7.08 -7.16 -4.43
N TYR A 499 -8.07 -8.00 -4.70
CA TYR A 499 -9.47 -7.73 -4.39
C TYR A 499 -10.10 -9.02 -3.88
N GLU A 500 -10.45 -9.04 -2.60
CA GLU A 500 -10.99 -10.23 -1.93
C GLU A 500 -12.32 -10.70 -2.52
N PRO A 501 -12.79 -11.93 -2.18
CA PRO A 501 -14.01 -12.51 -2.73
C PRO A 501 -15.24 -11.60 -2.60
N HIS A 502 -15.81 -11.22 -3.75
CA HIS A 502 -16.94 -10.29 -3.85
C HIS A 502 -17.86 -10.66 -5.00
N PHE A 503 -19.02 -10.02 -5.05
CA PHE A 503 -19.96 -10.07 -6.16
C PHE A 503 -19.88 -8.77 -6.95
N ASP A 504 -19.99 -8.85 -8.26
CA ASP A 504 -20.10 -7.67 -9.12
C ASP A 504 -21.55 -7.15 -9.19
N PHE A 505 -22.54 -7.98 -8.89
CA PHE A 505 -23.95 -7.58 -8.83
C PHE A 505 -24.37 -7.14 -7.43
N SER A 506 -25.42 -6.32 -7.35
CA SER A 506 -26.07 -5.92 -6.11
C SER A 506 -27.03 -7.02 -5.64
N ARG A 507 -26.88 -7.49 -4.41
CA ARG A 507 -27.72 -8.51 -3.81
C ARG A 507 -29.09 -7.95 -3.41
N SER A 508 -30.08 -8.81 -3.18
CA SER A 508 -31.46 -8.40 -2.87
C SER A 508 -31.59 -7.43 -1.67
N HIS A 509 -30.69 -7.50 -0.71
CA HIS A 509 -30.64 -6.60 0.45
C HIS A 509 -29.82 -5.31 0.22
N GLU A 510 -29.25 -5.13 -0.96
CA GLU A 510 -28.41 -3.97 -1.37
C GLU A 510 -29.11 -3.14 -2.46
N GLN A 511 -30.41 -3.04 -2.44
CA GLN A 511 -31.24 -2.48 -3.54
C GLN A 511 -30.85 -1.08 -4.00
N ASP A 512 -30.17 -0.30 -3.17
CA ASP A 512 -29.76 1.06 -3.49
C ASP A 512 -28.37 1.19 -4.13
N ALA A 513 -27.61 0.10 -4.25
CA ALA A 513 -26.22 0.15 -4.72
C ALA A 513 -26.07 0.81 -6.10
N PHE A 514 -26.97 0.51 -7.06
CA PHE A 514 -26.94 1.08 -8.42
C PHE A 514 -28.12 2.01 -8.71
N LYS A 515 -28.96 2.33 -7.76
CA LYS A 515 -30.17 3.16 -7.94
C LYS A 515 -29.85 4.52 -8.57
N ARG A 516 -28.72 5.14 -8.18
CA ARG A 516 -28.30 6.44 -8.72
C ARG A 516 -27.92 6.39 -10.19
N LEU A 517 -27.49 5.23 -10.70
CA LEU A 517 -27.15 5.06 -12.12
C LEU A 517 -28.42 4.95 -12.98
N GLY A 518 -29.51 4.43 -12.43
CA GLY A 518 -30.78 4.28 -13.14
C GLY A 518 -30.77 3.22 -14.25
N THR A 519 -29.74 2.38 -14.30
CA THR A 519 -29.48 1.39 -15.36
C THR A 519 -29.76 -0.05 -14.93
N GLY A 520 -30.25 -0.27 -13.71
CA GLY A 520 -30.49 -1.60 -13.14
C GLY A 520 -29.20 -2.21 -12.59
N ASN A 521 -29.23 -3.51 -12.33
CA ASN A 521 -28.12 -4.27 -11.76
C ASN A 521 -27.05 -4.59 -12.84
N ARG A 522 -25.86 -5.02 -12.45
CA ARG A 522 -24.80 -5.46 -13.35
C ARG A 522 -25.09 -6.87 -13.87
N VAL A 523 -25.51 -6.98 -15.11
CA VAL A 523 -25.90 -8.24 -15.73
C VAL A 523 -24.71 -9.11 -16.11
N ALA A 524 -23.58 -8.50 -16.50
CA ALA A 524 -22.39 -9.22 -16.92
C ALA A 524 -21.12 -8.41 -16.70
N THR A 525 -20.01 -9.12 -16.55
CA THR A 525 -18.66 -8.57 -16.43
C THR A 525 -17.79 -9.03 -17.59
N PHE A 526 -17.08 -8.07 -18.19
CA PHE A 526 -16.05 -8.30 -19.20
C PHE A 526 -14.72 -7.77 -18.67
N LEU A 527 -13.80 -8.67 -18.37
CA LEU A 527 -12.50 -8.40 -17.75
C LEU A 527 -11.39 -8.60 -18.77
N ASN A 528 -10.71 -7.53 -19.22
CA ASN A 528 -9.54 -7.63 -20.09
C ASN A 528 -8.26 -7.69 -19.26
N TYR A 529 -7.35 -8.59 -19.60
CA TYR A 529 -5.98 -8.62 -19.08
C TYR A 529 -5.06 -7.81 -19.99
N MET A 530 -4.46 -6.76 -19.45
CA MET A 530 -3.59 -5.84 -20.18
C MET A 530 -2.11 -6.01 -19.83
N SER A 531 -1.77 -7.04 -19.05
CA SER A 531 -0.41 -7.47 -18.77
C SER A 531 -0.37 -8.96 -18.52
N ASP A 532 0.78 -9.56 -18.76
CA ASP A 532 1.14 -10.80 -18.12
C ASP A 532 1.55 -10.52 -16.67
N VAL A 533 1.51 -11.53 -15.82
CA VAL A 533 1.92 -11.46 -14.40
C VAL A 533 2.87 -12.63 -14.15
N GLU A 534 4.06 -12.33 -13.68
CA GLU A 534 5.13 -13.31 -13.50
C GLU A 534 4.79 -14.35 -12.43
N ALA A 535 4.14 -13.91 -11.33
CA ALA A 535 3.63 -14.80 -10.29
C ALA A 535 2.46 -14.18 -9.53
N GLY A 536 1.47 -15.00 -9.20
CA GLY A 536 0.26 -14.57 -8.52
C GLY A 536 -0.75 -13.90 -9.45
N GLY A 537 -1.64 -13.09 -8.88
CA GLY A 537 -2.57 -12.23 -9.62
C GLY A 537 -3.69 -12.95 -10.38
N ALA A 538 -3.98 -14.24 -10.12
CA ALA A 538 -5.08 -14.96 -10.75
C ALA A 538 -6.44 -14.29 -10.43
N THR A 539 -7.42 -14.50 -11.31
CA THR A 539 -8.84 -14.26 -11.00
C THR A 539 -9.44 -15.60 -10.60
N VAL A 540 -9.94 -15.69 -9.37
CA VAL A 540 -10.43 -16.96 -8.80
C VAL A 540 -11.90 -16.91 -8.44
N PHE A 541 -12.56 -18.06 -8.50
CA PHE A 541 -13.97 -18.25 -8.17
C PHE A 541 -14.05 -19.29 -7.05
N PRO A 542 -14.08 -18.87 -5.76
CA PRO A 542 -14.01 -19.77 -4.61
C PRO A 542 -15.10 -20.84 -4.61
N ASP A 543 -16.36 -20.47 -4.91
CA ASP A 543 -17.49 -21.41 -4.92
C ASP A 543 -17.39 -22.47 -6.02
N LEU A 544 -16.60 -22.21 -7.06
CA LEU A 544 -16.36 -23.15 -8.16
C LEU A 544 -15.07 -23.95 -7.98
N GLY A 545 -14.12 -23.44 -7.19
CA GLY A 545 -12.78 -23.95 -7.12
C GLY A 545 -11.95 -23.70 -8.40
N ALA A 546 -12.28 -22.64 -9.15
CA ALA A 546 -11.64 -22.28 -10.41
C ALA A 546 -10.65 -21.13 -10.25
N ALA A 547 -9.53 -21.18 -10.98
CA ALA A 547 -8.53 -20.13 -11.04
C ALA A 547 -8.17 -19.83 -12.50
N ILE A 548 -8.26 -18.56 -12.90
CA ILE A 548 -8.00 -18.07 -14.24
C ILE A 548 -6.77 -17.15 -14.19
N TRP A 549 -5.70 -17.57 -14.87
CA TRP A 549 -4.45 -16.83 -14.86
C TRP A 549 -4.43 -15.72 -15.91
N PRO A 550 -3.90 -14.52 -15.57
CA PRO A 550 -3.75 -13.41 -16.51
C PRO A 550 -2.91 -13.81 -17.71
N LYS A 551 -3.36 -13.40 -18.89
CA LYS A 551 -2.60 -13.45 -20.13
C LYS A 551 -2.87 -12.19 -20.92
N LYS A 552 -1.83 -11.40 -21.23
CA LYS A 552 -1.94 -10.12 -21.94
C LYS A 552 -2.71 -10.28 -23.25
N GLY A 553 -3.62 -9.34 -23.52
CA GLY A 553 -4.44 -9.32 -24.73
C GLY A 553 -5.68 -10.23 -24.69
N THR A 554 -5.87 -11.01 -23.62
CA THR A 554 -7.06 -11.85 -23.46
C THR A 554 -8.11 -11.17 -22.58
N ALA A 555 -9.36 -11.64 -22.69
CA ALA A 555 -10.45 -11.21 -21.83
C ALA A 555 -11.23 -12.40 -21.29
N VAL A 556 -11.79 -12.25 -20.10
CA VAL A 556 -12.71 -13.21 -19.49
C VAL A 556 -14.08 -12.57 -19.35
N PHE A 557 -15.12 -13.33 -19.67
CA PHE A 557 -16.50 -12.89 -19.62
C PHE A 557 -17.36 -13.87 -18.85
N TRP A 558 -18.29 -13.35 -18.04
CA TRP A 558 -19.32 -14.13 -17.36
C TRP A 558 -20.57 -13.28 -17.10
N TYR A 559 -21.72 -13.96 -17.00
CA TYR A 559 -22.94 -13.33 -16.53
C TYR A 559 -22.98 -13.32 -15.01
N ASN A 560 -23.31 -12.18 -14.41
CA ASN A 560 -23.50 -12.01 -12.97
C ASN A 560 -24.92 -12.40 -12.52
N LEU A 561 -25.90 -12.29 -13.44
CA LEU A 561 -27.29 -12.59 -13.18
C LEU A 561 -27.76 -13.76 -14.04
N LEU A 562 -28.62 -14.58 -13.47
CA LEU A 562 -29.43 -15.56 -14.19
C LEU A 562 -30.40 -14.84 -15.14
N ARG A 563 -31.04 -15.56 -16.06
CA ARG A 563 -32.06 -14.96 -16.94
C ARG A 563 -33.34 -14.57 -16.19
N SER A 564 -33.57 -15.09 -15.00
CA SER A 564 -34.62 -14.63 -14.08
C SER A 564 -34.41 -13.21 -13.56
N GLY A 565 -33.18 -12.69 -13.66
CA GLY A 565 -32.76 -11.43 -13.03
C GLY A 565 -32.16 -11.59 -11.64
N GLU A 566 -32.22 -12.79 -11.07
CA GLU A 566 -31.58 -13.11 -9.80
C GLU A 566 -30.06 -13.20 -9.96
N GLY A 567 -29.34 -12.87 -8.88
CA GLY A 567 -27.87 -12.96 -8.86
C GLY A 567 -27.39 -14.41 -8.93
N ASP A 568 -26.44 -14.71 -9.79
CA ASP A 568 -25.76 -16.01 -9.78
C ASP A 568 -24.65 -16.01 -8.73
N TYR A 569 -24.93 -16.47 -7.54
CA TYR A 569 -23.99 -16.49 -6.41
C TYR A 569 -22.75 -17.35 -6.67
N ARG A 570 -22.78 -18.25 -7.65
CA ARG A 570 -21.60 -19.04 -8.06
C ARG A 570 -20.53 -18.20 -8.76
N THR A 571 -20.88 -16.96 -9.18
CA THR A 571 -19.95 -16.02 -9.80
C THR A 571 -19.19 -15.14 -8.79
N ARG A 572 -19.28 -15.46 -7.50
CA ARG A 572 -18.40 -14.84 -6.51
C ARG A 572 -16.95 -15.05 -6.91
N HIS A 573 -16.18 -13.96 -7.00
CA HIS A 573 -14.82 -14.01 -7.53
C HIS A 573 -13.89 -13.05 -6.79
N ALA A 574 -12.58 -13.27 -6.99
CA ALA A 574 -11.55 -12.46 -6.36
C ALA A 574 -10.36 -12.25 -7.31
N ALA A 575 -9.60 -11.19 -7.07
CA ALA A 575 -8.28 -11.01 -7.66
C ALA A 575 -7.23 -11.37 -6.61
N CYS A 576 -6.45 -12.42 -6.87
CA CYS A 576 -5.35 -12.84 -6.00
C CYS A 576 -4.29 -11.76 -5.87
N PRO A 577 -3.58 -11.68 -4.72
CA PRO A 577 -2.44 -10.80 -4.56
C PRO A 577 -1.41 -11.03 -5.67
N VAL A 578 -0.87 -9.94 -6.20
CA VAL A 578 0.24 -10.00 -7.16
C VAL A 578 1.51 -10.28 -6.38
N LEU A 579 2.13 -11.43 -6.62
CA LEU A 579 3.36 -11.83 -5.94
C LEU A 579 4.58 -11.18 -6.62
N VAL A 580 4.71 -11.36 -7.93
CA VAL A 580 5.79 -10.78 -8.74
C VAL A 580 5.20 -10.21 -10.01
N GLY A 581 5.64 -9.02 -10.38
CA GLY A 581 5.20 -8.30 -11.56
C GLY A 581 4.10 -7.29 -11.29
N CYS A 582 3.31 -7.01 -12.31
CA CYS A 582 2.31 -5.95 -12.29
C CYS A 582 1.07 -6.38 -13.06
N LYS A 583 -0.08 -6.37 -12.41
CA LYS A 583 -1.35 -6.74 -13.05
C LYS A 583 -2.11 -5.49 -13.48
N TRP A 584 -2.28 -5.34 -14.80
CA TRP A 584 -3.19 -4.37 -15.39
C TRP A 584 -4.41 -5.05 -15.96
N VAL A 585 -5.58 -4.55 -15.62
CA VAL A 585 -6.85 -5.02 -16.16
C VAL A 585 -7.74 -3.85 -16.54
N SER A 586 -8.70 -4.09 -17.46
CA SER A 586 -9.83 -3.19 -17.63
C SER A 586 -11.14 -3.95 -17.51
N ASN A 587 -12.08 -3.38 -16.77
CA ASN A 587 -13.40 -3.93 -16.50
C ASN A 587 -14.45 -3.15 -17.25
N LYS A 588 -15.41 -3.88 -17.87
CA LYS A 588 -16.65 -3.33 -18.41
C LYS A 588 -17.82 -4.05 -17.79
N TRP A 589 -18.62 -3.33 -17.02
CA TRP A 589 -19.84 -3.85 -16.42
C TRP A 589 -21.05 -3.45 -17.25
N PHE A 590 -21.74 -4.46 -17.76
CA PHE A 590 -23.00 -4.29 -18.48
C PHE A 590 -24.14 -4.27 -17.50
N HIS A 591 -25.12 -3.36 -17.70
CA HIS A 591 -26.29 -3.22 -16.86
C HIS A 591 -27.54 -3.78 -17.55
N GLU A 592 -28.58 -4.06 -16.77
CA GLU A 592 -29.81 -4.69 -17.25
C GLU A 592 -30.56 -3.85 -18.30
N ARG A 593 -30.65 -2.52 -18.06
CA ARG A 593 -31.40 -1.64 -18.94
C ARG A 593 -30.78 -1.58 -20.33
N GLY A 594 -31.63 -1.73 -21.35
CA GLY A 594 -31.21 -1.79 -22.76
C GLY A 594 -30.84 -3.20 -23.23
N GLN A 595 -30.83 -4.19 -22.35
CA GLN A 595 -30.55 -5.58 -22.72
C GLN A 595 -31.83 -6.42 -22.91
N GLU A 596 -33.00 -5.87 -22.71
CA GLU A 596 -34.30 -6.58 -22.62
C GLU A 596 -34.58 -7.45 -23.85
N PHE A 597 -34.14 -7.00 -25.04
CA PHE A 597 -34.30 -7.73 -26.30
C PHE A 597 -33.02 -8.45 -26.75
N LEU A 598 -31.88 -8.11 -26.20
CA LEU A 598 -30.59 -8.73 -26.50
C LEU A 598 -30.35 -9.98 -25.66
N ARG A 599 -30.78 -9.93 -24.40
CA ARG A 599 -30.77 -11.03 -23.44
C ARG A 599 -32.13 -11.09 -22.73
N PRO A 600 -33.20 -11.59 -23.39
CA PRO A 600 -34.53 -11.62 -22.79
C PRO A 600 -34.56 -12.46 -21.53
N CYS A 601 -35.44 -12.07 -20.59
CA CYS A 601 -35.65 -12.80 -19.35
C CYS A 601 -36.10 -14.23 -19.61
N GLY A 602 -35.63 -15.16 -18.78
CA GLY A 602 -36.14 -16.52 -18.72
C GLY A 602 -37.39 -16.61 -17.88
N SER A 603 -38.12 -17.71 -18.02
CA SER A 603 -39.33 -17.99 -17.21
C SER A 603 -39.04 -18.82 -15.97
N THR A 604 -37.85 -19.33 -15.83
CA THR A 604 -37.39 -20.15 -14.71
C THR A 604 -36.10 -19.61 -14.10
N GLU A 605 -35.82 -19.97 -12.84
CA GLU A 605 -34.59 -19.58 -12.15
C GLU A 605 -33.31 -20.20 -12.77
N VAL A 606 -33.47 -21.23 -13.59
CA VAL A 606 -32.38 -22.04 -14.13
C VAL A 606 -31.99 -21.67 -15.56
N ASP A 607 -32.76 -20.82 -16.21
CA ASP A 607 -32.56 -20.42 -17.61
C ASP A 607 -31.40 -19.42 -17.79
#